data_f5f78a4668a16b2389c01ba52d49f197
#
_entry.id   f5f78a4668a16b2389c01ba52d49f197
#
_cell.length_a   1.000
_cell.length_b   1.000
_cell.length_c   1.000
_cell.angle_alpha   90.00
_cell.angle_beta   90.00
_cell.angle_gamma   90.00
#
_symmetry.space_group_name_H-M   'P 1'
#
loop_
_entity.id
_entity.type
_entity.pdbx_description
1 polymer ?
#
loop_
_entity_poly.entity_id
_entity_poly.type
_entity_poly.pdbx_seq_one_letter_code
_entity_poly.pdbx_strand_id
1 'polypeptide(L)'
;WDQADPFTAERRGERLFGRGTADDKAGVITHAHALRILASLADGELPCSVTVFIEGEEEVGSPSFENFLTTHRDRLASDVIVVADSSNWKVGTPSLTTSLRGVVQVDVRLDMLDHALHSGMYGGPVLDAATAMCRLIASCHDDAGDVAVAGLVSRSQADADFPDYPEADFRADAGILDGVELSGTGDLTARLWTKPSLTLIGMDVTPLELAGNVLTPSCTARLSLRIAPGQDPAAAQEALVAHLEKHVPFGGRLTVTGREAGPAFDGSEVTPASEAAHWALSTAWDTEAVNIGQGGSIPFIATLKETFPGAQVLVTGIEDPDTRAHSENESMHLGELERIVVAEALLLARLSGAIGS
;
A
#
# COMPACT_ATOMS: atom_id res chain seq x y z
N TRP A 1 -18.67 13.28 -5.42
CA TRP A 1 -19.67 12.33 -4.91
C TRP A 1 -20.99 12.51 -5.65
N ASP A 2 -21.61 11.39 -6.02
CA ASP A 2 -22.93 11.44 -6.66
C ASP A 2 -24.04 11.74 -5.65
N GLN A 3 -23.80 11.42 -4.37
CA GLN A 3 -24.69 11.76 -3.25
C GLN A 3 -24.34 13.13 -2.64
N ALA A 4 -25.36 13.81 -2.09
CA ALA A 4 -25.19 15.17 -1.56
C ALA A 4 -24.28 15.25 -0.32
N ASP A 5 -24.22 14.17 0.48
CA ASP A 5 -23.42 14.09 1.69
C ASP A 5 -22.66 12.75 1.71
N PRO A 6 -21.33 12.75 1.57
CA PRO A 6 -20.53 11.53 1.60
C PRO A 6 -20.56 10.77 2.93
N PHE A 7 -20.97 11.40 4.02
CA PHE A 7 -21.09 10.78 5.34
C PHE A 7 -22.46 10.17 5.64
N THR A 8 -23.40 10.34 4.72
CA THR A 8 -24.71 9.65 4.75
C THR A 8 -24.64 8.44 3.84
N ALA A 9 -24.64 7.24 4.43
CA ALA A 9 -24.55 6.00 3.66
C ALA A 9 -25.77 5.79 2.77
N GLU A 10 -25.55 5.45 1.50
CA GLU A 10 -26.58 5.19 0.50
C GLU A 10 -26.41 3.79 -0.11
N ARG A 11 -27.45 2.95 -0.02
CA ARG A 11 -27.45 1.65 -0.70
C ARG A 11 -27.89 1.79 -2.15
N ARG A 12 -27.04 1.32 -3.07
CA ARG A 12 -27.34 1.22 -4.51
C ARG A 12 -27.06 -0.21 -4.96
N GLY A 13 -28.11 -0.97 -5.20
CA GLY A 13 -27.99 -2.39 -5.51
C GLY A 13 -27.36 -3.19 -4.38
N GLU A 14 -26.25 -3.87 -4.66
CA GLU A 14 -25.50 -4.68 -3.71
C GLU A 14 -24.35 -3.93 -3.02
N ARG A 15 -24.19 -2.62 -3.30
CA ARG A 15 -23.15 -1.81 -2.69
C ARG A 15 -23.71 -0.74 -1.75
N LEU A 16 -22.96 -0.46 -0.70
CA LEU A 16 -23.20 0.64 0.24
C LEU A 16 -22.16 1.73 -0.02
N PHE A 17 -22.63 2.89 -0.47
CA PHE A 17 -21.82 4.06 -0.77
C PHE A 17 -21.72 5.00 0.43
N GLY A 18 -20.54 5.52 0.70
CA GLY A 18 -20.28 6.49 1.75
C GLY A 18 -18.81 6.49 2.18
N ARG A 19 -18.32 7.60 2.70
CA ARG A 19 -16.95 7.70 3.21
C ARG A 19 -16.76 6.79 4.43
N GLY A 20 -15.71 5.96 4.38
CA GLY A 20 -15.39 5.01 5.43
C GLY A 20 -16.27 3.77 5.42
N THR A 21 -17.05 3.50 4.34
CA THR A 21 -17.87 2.28 4.27
C THR A 21 -17.01 1.03 4.09
N ALA A 22 -15.93 1.14 3.37
CA ALA A 22 -14.94 0.07 3.18
C ALA A 22 -13.67 0.34 4.00
N ASP A 23 -13.19 1.56 3.95
CA ASP A 23 -11.95 2.03 4.56
C ASP A 23 -12.22 3.00 5.73
N ASP A 24 -12.30 2.53 7.03
CA ASP A 24 -12.36 1.11 7.43
C ASP A 24 -13.42 0.87 8.52
N LYS A 25 -14.65 1.35 8.33
CA LYS A 25 -15.76 0.94 9.23
C LYS A 25 -16.18 -0.50 8.99
N ALA A 26 -15.87 -1.06 7.82
CA ALA A 26 -16.15 -2.44 7.50
C ALA A 26 -15.38 -3.41 8.39
N GLY A 27 -14.08 -3.17 8.64
CA GLY A 27 -13.27 -3.95 9.56
C GLY A 27 -13.79 -3.89 11.00
N VAL A 28 -14.16 -2.69 11.47
CA VAL A 28 -14.81 -2.53 12.79
C VAL A 28 -16.09 -3.38 12.91
N ILE A 29 -16.94 -3.37 11.88
CA ILE A 29 -18.19 -4.14 11.85
C ILE A 29 -17.90 -5.63 11.76
N THR A 30 -16.89 -6.04 11.00
CA THR A 30 -16.45 -7.43 10.87
C THR A 30 -16.08 -8.00 12.23
N HIS A 31 -15.17 -7.38 12.95
CA HIS A 31 -14.78 -7.80 14.31
C HIS A 31 -15.98 -7.87 15.26
N ALA A 32 -16.80 -6.82 15.29
CA ALA A 32 -17.94 -6.78 16.20
C ALA A 32 -18.97 -7.89 15.93
N HIS A 33 -19.26 -8.17 14.66
CA HIS A 33 -20.26 -9.17 14.29
C HIS A 33 -19.73 -10.59 14.37
N ALA A 34 -18.46 -10.86 14.05
CA ALA A 34 -17.82 -12.16 14.25
C ALA A 34 -17.90 -12.59 15.73
N LEU A 35 -17.55 -11.69 16.64
CA LEU A 35 -17.68 -11.96 18.09
C LEU A 35 -19.12 -12.16 18.54
N ARG A 36 -20.08 -11.40 18.00
CA ARG A 36 -21.50 -11.59 18.29
C ARG A 36 -22.02 -12.94 17.82
N ILE A 37 -21.59 -13.42 16.65
CA ILE A 37 -21.93 -14.76 16.15
C ILE A 37 -21.41 -15.81 17.13
N LEU A 38 -20.12 -15.78 17.48
CA LEU A 38 -19.52 -16.74 18.39
C LEU A 38 -20.20 -16.75 19.76
N ALA A 39 -20.42 -15.59 20.35
CA ALA A 39 -21.13 -15.47 21.63
C ALA A 39 -22.55 -16.02 21.56
N SER A 40 -23.27 -15.83 20.45
CA SER A 40 -24.63 -16.34 20.27
C SER A 40 -24.70 -17.86 20.16
N LEU A 41 -23.62 -18.51 19.73
CA LEU A 41 -23.53 -19.98 19.59
C LEU A 41 -23.12 -20.68 20.88
N ALA A 42 -22.56 -19.97 21.85
CA ALA A 42 -21.95 -20.50 23.05
C ALA A 42 -22.45 -19.83 24.36
N ASP A 43 -23.75 -19.51 24.41
CA ASP A 43 -24.40 -18.92 25.60
C ASP A 43 -23.72 -17.66 26.17
N GLY A 44 -23.06 -16.89 25.29
CA GLY A 44 -22.38 -15.64 25.63
C GLY A 44 -20.88 -15.79 25.89
N GLU A 45 -20.33 -16.98 25.86
CA GLU A 45 -18.90 -17.23 26.01
C GLU A 45 -18.17 -17.17 24.66
N LEU A 46 -16.93 -16.72 24.67
CA LEU A 46 -16.06 -16.77 23.49
C LEU A 46 -15.12 -17.98 23.60
N PRO A 47 -14.77 -18.64 22.48
CA PRO A 47 -13.93 -19.83 22.49
C PRO A 47 -12.47 -19.56 22.82
N CYS A 48 -12.03 -18.30 22.79
CA CYS A 48 -10.69 -17.84 23.15
C CYS A 48 -10.73 -16.42 23.70
N SER A 49 -9.60 -15.96 24.28
CA SER A 49 -9.45 -14.58 24.69
C SER A 49 -9.30 -13.69 23.46
N VAL A 50 -10.09 -12.62 23.39
CA VAL A 50 -10.05 -11.66 22.28
C VAL A 50 -9.91 -10.25 22.83
N THR A 51 -8.97 -9.50 22.29
CA THR A 51 -8.85 -8.06 22.48
C THR A 51 -9.19 -7.36 21.17
N VAL A 52 -10.19 -6.50 21.17
CA VAL A 52 -10.49 -5.62 20.03
C VAL A 52 -9.79 -4.30 20.25
N PHE A 53 -8.98 -3.92 19.29
CA PHE A 53 -8.31 -2.64 19.23
C PHE A 53 -8.78 -1.89 17.98
N ILE A 54 -9.32 -0.68 18.16
CA ILE A 54 -9.77 0.16 17.07
C ILE A 54 -8.90 1.40 17.06
N GLU A 55 -8.15 1.57 16.00
CA GLU A 55 -7.29 2.71 15.75
C GLU A 55 -8.09 3.76 14.97
N GLY A 56 -7.91 5.04 15.27
CA GLY A 56 -8.70 6.13 14.69
C GLY A 56 -7.85 7.23 14.05
N GLU A 57 -6.54 7.04 13.92
CA GLU A 57 -5.61 8.02 13.37
C GLU A 57 -4.85 7.51 12.13
N GLU A 58 -5.22 6.32 11.58
CA GLU A 58 -4.49 5.69 10.47
C GLU A 58 -4.34 6.65 9.29
N GLU A 59 -5.41 7.28 8.87
CA GLU A 59 -5.50 8.20 7.73
C GLU A 59 -4.64 9.48 7.86
N VAL A 60 -4.13 9.74 9.05
CA VAL A 60 -3.20 10.86 9.33
C VAL A 60 -1.82 10.37 9.80
N GLY A 61 -1.52 9.08 9.59
CA GLY A 61 -0.23 8.46 9.87
C GLY A 61 -0.03 8.01 11.31
N SER A 62 -1.10 7.75 12.04
CA SER A 62 -1.12 7.11 13.38
C SER A 62 -0.12 7.69 14.39
N PRO A 63 -0.10 9.01 14.65
CA PRO A 63 0.94 9.66 15.46
C PRO A 63 1.01 9.17 16.91
N SER A 64 -0.08 8.64 17.46
CA SER A 64 -0.13 8.12 18.85
C SER A 64 0.13 6.61 18.95
N PHE A 65 0.16 5.89 17.83
CA PHE A 65 0.08 4.43 17.79
C PHE A 65 1.25 3.74 18.49
N GLU A 66 2.48 4.11 18.19
CA GLU A 66 3.69 3.52 18.78
C GLU A 66 3.72 3.68 20.31
N ASN A 67 3.38 4.89 20.79
CA ASN A 67 3.30 5.15 22.21
C ASN A 67 2.18 4.36 22.89
N PHE A 68 1.04 4.20 22.21
CA PHE A 68 -0.08 3.41 22.71
C PHE A 68 0.30 1.94 22.83
N LEU A 69 0.92 1.35 21.80
CA LEU A 69 1.38 -0.04 21.81
C LEU A 69 2.39 -0.29 22.93
N THR A 70 3.34 0.60 23.10
CA THR A 70 4.36 0.50 24.18
C THR A 70 3.70 0.55 25.56
N THR A 71 2.77 1.48 25.76
CA THR A 71 2.09 1.68 27.05
C THR A 71 1.19 0.51 27.42
N HIS A 72 0.54 -0.11 26.44
CA HIS A 72 -0.46 -1.16 26.65
C HIS A 72 0.02 -2.55 26.18
N ARG A 73 1.33 -2.73 26.03
CA ARG A 73 1.92 -3.92 25.43
C ARG A 73 1.41 -5.23 26.05
N ASP A 74 1.39 -5.32 27.38
CA ASP A 74 0.97 -6.55 28.08
C ASP A 74 -0.52 -6.88 27.85
N ARG A 75 -1.34 -5.84 27.65
CA ARG A 75 -2.78 -6.00 27.38
C ARG A 75 -3.06 -6.40 25.95
N LEU A 76 -2.21 -5.96 25.01
CA LEU A 76 -2.36 -6.20 23.58
C LEU A 76 -1.61 -7.44 23.10
N ALA A 77 -0.78 -8.05 23.97
CA ALA A 77 -0.04 -9.26 23.61
C ALA A 77 -1.00 -10.40 23.24
N SER A 78 -0.75 -11.02 22.10
CA SER A 78 -1.58 -12.08 21.52
C SER A 78 -0.75 -13.03 20.68
N ASP A 79 -1.25 -14.24 20.42
CA ASP A 79 -0.62 -15.22 19.53
C ASP A 79 -0.88 -14.91 18.05
N VAL A 80 -2.05 -14.32 17.77
CA VAL A 80 -2.48 -13.92 16.42
C VAL A 80 -3.07 -12.51 16.46
N ILE A 81 -2.70 -11.70 15.49
CA ILE A 81 -3.25 -10.35 15.26
C ILE A 81 -3.96 -10.38 13.90
N VAL A 82 -5.25 -10.04 13.87
CA VAL A 82 -6.02 -9.88 12.65
C VAL A 82 -6.20 -8.40 12.37
N VAL A 83 -5.67 -7.95 11.25
CA VAL A 83 -5.84 -6.59 10.73
C VAL A 83 -6.86 -6.66 9.60
N ALA A 84 -7.99 -5.98 9.75
CA ALA A 84 -9.10 -6.01 8.79
C ALA A 84 -9.17 -4.73 7.95
N ASP A 85 -8.04 -4.30 7.40
CA ASP A 85 -7.84 -3.04 6.68
C ASP A 85 -7.18 -3.30 5.32
N SER A 86 -7.78 -4.17 4.51
CA SER A 86 -7.23 -4.61 3.23
C SER A 86 -8.32 -5.03 2.24
N SER A 87 -7.90 -5.65 1.14
CA SER A 87 -8.77 -6.02 0.03
C SER A 87 -8.96 -7.52 -0.13
N ASN A 88 -10.03 -7.88 -0.82
CA ASN A 88 -10.16 -9.15 -1.54
C ASN A 88 -9.62 -8.99 -2.96
N TRP A 89 -9.29 -10.10 -3.61
CA TRP A 89 -8.84 -10.11 -5.01
C TRP A 89 -9.88 -9.47 -5.94
N LYS A 90 -11.13 -9.86 -5.75
CA LYS A 90 -12.32 -9.29 -6.40
C LYS A 90 -13.58 -9.80 -5.70
N VAL A 91 -14.72 -9.20 -5.98
CA VAL A 91 -16.01 -9.69 -5.50
C VAL A 91 -16.15 -11.20 -5.81
N GLY A 92 -16.42 -12.00 -4.77
CA GLY A 92 -16.56 -13.46 -4.86
C GLY A 92 -15.26 -14.27 -4.82
N THR A 93 -14.09 -13.63 -4.71
CA THR A 93 -12.81 -14.32 -4.54
C THR A 93 -12.08 -13.76 -3.34
N PRO A 94 -12.13 -14.45 -2.18
CA PRO A 94 -11.51 -13.99 -0.94
C PRO A 94 -10.00 -14.08 -1.03
N SER A 95 -9.31 -13.21 -0.28
CA SER A 95 -7.87 -13.22 -0.24
C SER A 95 -7.27 -12.93 1.13
N LEU A 96 -6.05 -13.44 1.34
CA LEU A 96 -5.18 -13.06 2.43
C LEU A 96 -4.07 -12.16 1.87
N THR A 97 -3.91 -10.98 2.45
CA THR A 97 -2.84 -10.07 2.04
C THR A 97 -1.53 -10.51 2.70
N THR A 98 -0.62 -11.05 1.89
CA THR A 98 0.66 -11.60 2.33
C THR A 98 1.85 -10.73 1.98
N SER A 99 1.63 -9.61 1.27
CA SER A 99 2.69 -8.71 0.85
C SER A 99 2.19 -7.25 0.86
N LEU A 100 2.91 -6.37 1.57
CA LEU A 100 2.74 -4.93 1.44
C LEU A 100 4.08 -4.32 1.09
N ARG A 101 4.11 -3.42 0.09
CA ARG A 101 5.34 -2.69 -0.20
C ARG A 101 5.59 -1.64 0.87
N GLY A 102 6.87 -1.46 1.21
CA GLY A 102 7.30 -0.33 2.02
C GLY A 102 7.41 0.95 1.17
N VAL A 103 7.78 2.03 1.81
CA VAL A 103 7.94 3.34 1.17
C VAL A 103 9.21 4.04 1.62
N VAL A 104 9.86 4.74 0.70
CA VAL A 104 10.92 5.70 0.97
C VAL A 104 10.60 6.96 0.18
N GLN A 105 10.51 8.11 0.85
CA GLN A 105 10.32 9.40 0.19
C GLN A 105 11.52 10.31 0.42
N VAL A 106 11.93 11.01 -0.62
CA VAL A 106 13.02 11.98 -0.56
C VAL A 106 12.64 13.26 -1.31
N ASP A 107 13.08 14.41 -0.79
CA ASP A 107 13.12 15.66 -1.52
C ASP A 107 14.51 15.81 -2.16
N VAL A 108 14.49 16.02 -3.46
CA VAL A 108 15.69 16.16 -4.30
C VAL A 108 15.76 17.59 -4.80
N ARG A 109 16.77 18.33 -4.41
CA ARG A 109 17.03 19.68 -4.90
C ARG A 109 18.27 19.68 -5.79
N LEU A 110 18.15 20.25 -6.98
CA LEU A 110 19.25 20.41 -7.94
C LEU A 110 19.45 21.90 -8.23
N ASP A 111 20.64 22.43 -7.92
CA ASP A 111 21.05 23.79 -8.24
C ASP A 111 22.02 23.76 -9.44
N MET A 112 21.71 24.50 -10.49
CA MET A 112 22.51 24.62 -11.72
C MET A 112 23.14 25.98 -11.88
N LEU A 113 22.56 27.03 -11.30
CA LEU A 113 22.97 28.42 -11.41
C LEU A 113 22.81 29.12 -10.06
N ASP A 114 23.53 30.21 -9.83
CA ASP A 114 23.41 31.07 -8.67
C ASP A 114 22.26 32.08 -8.78
N HIS A 115 21.84 32.42 -10.01
CA HIS A 115 20.68 33.28 -10.31
C HIS A 115 20.06 32.92 -11.66
N ALA A 116 18.86 33.42 -11.93
CA ALA A 116 18.14 33.20 -13.18
C ALA A 116 18.80 33.96 -14.35
N LEU A 117 18.84 33.33 -15.52
CA LEU A 117 19.44 33.89 -16.74
C LEU A 117 18.43 33.97 -17.89
N HIS A 118 18.64 34.87 -18.83
CA HIS A 118 17.87 34.94 -20.06
C HIS A 118 18.20 33.75 -20.98
N SER A 119 17.23 32.90 -21.28
CA SER A 119 17.41 31.65 -22.03
C SER A 119 17.93 31.85 -23.44
N GLY A 120 17.52 32.91 -24.13
CA GLY A 120 17.98 33.24 -25.47
C GLY A 120 19.44 33.74 -25.52
N MET A 121 19.98 34.23 -24.42
CA MET A 121 21.37 34.71 -24.35
C MET A 121 22.36 33.63 -23.86
N TYR A 122 21.91 32.77 -22.96
CA TYR A 122 22.80 31.80 -22.27
C TYR A 122 22.38 30.34 -22.50
N GLY A 123 21.20 30.08 -23.07
CA GLY A 123 20.75 28.74 -23.43
C GLY A 123 21.63 28.11 -24.50
N GLY A 124 21.69 26.79 -24.51
CA GLY A 124 22.60 26.00 -25.32
C GLY A 124 23.72 25.43 -24.44
N PRO A 125 24.77 26.21 -24.05
CA PRO A 125 25.80 25.73 -23.15
C PRO A 125 25.34 25.59 -21.69
N VAL A 126 24.29 26.30 -21.26
CA VAL A 126 23.76 26.26 -19.91
C VAL A 126 22.41 25.55 -19.93
N LEU A 127 22.28 24.50 -19.13
CA LEU A 127 21.03 23.79 -18.91
C LEU A 127 20.33 24.34 -17.66
N ASP A 128 19.04 24.62 -17.77
CA ASP A 128 18.22 25.01 -16.61
C ASP A 128 17.99 23.84 -15.64
N ALA A 129 17.70 24.19 -14.38
CA ALA A 129 17.57 23.19 -13.33
C ALA A 129 16.37 22.24 -13.51
N ALA A 130 15.27 22.71 -14.11
CA ALA A 130 14.08 21.86 -14.32
C ALA A 130 14.37 20.78 -15.37
N THR A 131 14.98 21.16 -16.52
CA THR A 131 15.40 20.19 -17.55
C THR A 131 16.46 19.22 -17.01
N ALA A 132 17.40 19.70 -16.19
CA ALA A 132 18.38 18.84 -15.53
C ALA A 132 17.73 17.86 -14.56
N MET A 133 16.74 18.31 -13.77
CA MET A 133 15.97 17.45 -12.86
C MET A 133 15.21 16.37 -13.62
N CYS A 134 14.55 16.69 -14.73
CA CYS A 134 13.87 15.69 -15.58
C CYS A 134 14.84 14.60 -16.06
N ARG A 135 16.09 14.97 -16.45
CA ARG A 135 17.11 13.99 -16.84
C ARG A 135 17.57 13.12 -15.68
N LEU A 136 17.70 13.71 -14.48
CA LEU A 136 18.08 12.98 -13.27
C LEU A 136 17.00 11.94 -12.91
N ILE A 137 15.72 12.36 -12.89
CA ILE A 137 14.59 11.45 -12.59
C ILE A 137 14.48 10.35 -13.64
N ALA A 138 14.63 10.68 -14.92
CA ALA A 138 14.61 9.68 -16.00
C ALA A 138 15.68 8.60 -15.84
N SER A 139 16.85 8.94 -15.24
CA SER A 139 17.89 7.94 -14.98
C SER A 139 17.50 6.86 -13.96
N CYS A 140 16.45 7.11 -13.17
CA CYS A 140 15.96 6.13 -12.18
C CYS A 140 15.18 4.97 -12.82
N HIS A 141 14.90 5.03 -14.13
CA HIS A 141 14.24 3.96 -14.88
C HIS A 141 15.12 3.55 -16.06
N ASP A 142 15.04 2.28 -16.42
CA ASP A 142 15.62 1.77 -17.66
C ASP A 142 14.69 1.98 -18.87
N ASP A 143 15.12 1.52 -20.05
CA ASP A 143 14.33 1.68 -21.28
C ASP A 143 13.04 0.86 -21.28
N ALA A 144 12.92 -0.16 -20.44
CA ALA A 144 11.69 -0.94 -20.26
C ALA A 144 10.76 -0.33 -19.19
N GLY A 145 11.24 0.65 -18.41
CA GLY A 145 10.50 1.29 -17.32
C GLY A 145 10.64 0.59 -15.97
N ASP A 146 11.49 -0.40 -15.82
CA ASP A 146 11.86 -0.94 -14.51
C ASP A 146 12.77 0.05 -13.76
N VAL A 147 12.72 0.02 -12.41
CA VAL A 147 13.57 0.88 -11.57
C VAL A 147 15.03 0.49 -11.72
N ALA A 148 15.86 1.41 -12.20
CA ALA A 148 17.29 1.22 -12.50
C ALA A 148 18.23 1.49 -11.31
N VAL A 149 17.69 1.69 -10.10
CA VAL A 149 18.47 1.91 -8.88
C VAL A 149 19.06 0.58 -8.41
N ALA A 150 20.38 0.47 -8.42
CA ALA A 150 21.07 -0.76 -8.03
C ALA A 150 20.95 -1.04 -6.54
N GLY A 151 20.85 -2.32 -6.17
CA GLY A 151 20.80 -2.77 -4.76
C GLY A 151 19.37 -2.88 -4.19
N LEU A 152 18.34 -2.61 -4.98
CA LEU A 152 16.97 -2.83 -4.57
C LEU A 152 16.55 -4.30 -4.76
N VAL A 153 15.77 -4.81 -3.81
CA VAL A 153 15.18 -6.15 -3.87
C VAL A 153 14.05 -6.15 -4.89
N SER A 154 13.99 -7.21 -5.70
CA SER A 154 12.94 -7.46 -6.68
C SER A 154 12.63 -8.95 -6.72
N ARG A 155 11.36 -9.33 -6.59
CA ARG A 155 10.90 -10.73 -6.61
C ARG A 155 9.92 -10.96 -7.75
N SER A 156 9.89 -12.18 -8.28
CA SER A 156 8.90 -12.59 -9.30
C SER A 156 7.59 -13.05 -8.65
N GLN A 157 6.52 -13.15 -9.47
CA GLN A 157 5.23 -13.71 -9.02
C GLN A 157 5.39 -15.16 -8.53
N ALA A 158 6.20 -15.97 -9.19
CA ALA A 158 6.42 -17.37 -8.83
C ALA A 158 6.98 -17.55 -7.40
N ASP A 159 7.69 -16.53 -6.90
CA ASP A 159 8.23 -16.55 -5.53
C ASP A 159 7.18 -16.20 -4.46
N ALA A 160 6.02 -15.67 -4.86
CA ALA A 160 5.01 -15.11 -3.96
C ALA A 160 3.64 -15.82 -3.98
N ASP A 161 3.45 -16.79 -4.89
CA ASP A 161 2.18 -17.54 -5.06
C ASP A 161 0.95 -16.63 -5.22
N PHE A 162 1.05 -15.59 -6.04
CA PHE A 162 -0.05 -14.68 -6.35
C PHE A 162 -0.86 -15.15 -7.54
N PRO A 163 -2.16 -14.79 -7.63
CA PRO A 163 -2.96 -15.07 -8.80
C PRO A 163 -2.42 -14.35 -10.05
N ASP A 164 -2.69 -14.89 -11.21
CA ASP A 164 -2.44 -14.18 -12.46
C ASP A 164 -3.41 -13.00 -12.59
N TYR A 165 -2.89 -11.83 -13.01
CA TYR A 165 -3.69 -10.65 -13.28
C TYR A 165 -3.74 -10.42 -14.81
N PRO A 166 -4.81 -10.80 -15.49
CA PRO A 166 -4.92 -10.58 -16.92
C PRO A 166 -4.76 -9.09 -17.26
N GLU A 167 -3.95 -8.76 -18.25
CA GLU A 167 -3.69 -7.37 -18.61
C GLU A 167 -4.98 -6.60 -18.99
N ALA A 168 -5.95 -7.27 -19.59
CA ALA A 168 -7.22 -6.64 -19.94
C ALA A 168 -8.02 -6.20 -18.71
N ASP A 169 -8.02 -7.02 -17.65
CA ASP A 169 -8.69 -6.72 -16.39
C ASP A 169 -7.96 -5.56 -15.71
N PHE A 170 -6.63 -5.64 -15.59
CA PHE A 170 -5.82 -4.56 -15.01
C PHE A 170 -6.02 -3.21 -15.72
N ARG A 171 -6.08 -3.21 -17.07
CA ARG A 171 -6.33 -2.00 -17.84
C ARG A 171 -7.70 -1.39 -17.55
N ALA A 172 -8.71 -2.24 -17.36
CA ALA A 172 -10.05 -1.80 -17.01
C ALA A 172 -10.10 -1.23 -15.59
N ASP A 173 -9.54 -1.95 -14.62
CA ASP A 173 -9.53 -1.56 -13.20
C ASP A 173 -8.73 -0.26 -12.97
N ALA A 174 -7.59 -0.10 -13.64
CA ALA A 174 -6.74 1.09 -13.55
C ALA A 174 -7.18 2.27 -14.45
N GLY A 175 -8.17 2.08 -15.32
CA GLY A 175 -8.63 3.11 -16.25
C GLY A 175 -7.57 3.56 -17.26
N ILE A 176 -6.73 2.64 -17.75
CA ILE A 176 -5.63 2.95 -18.67
C ILE A 176 -6.18 3.27 -20.07
N LEU A 177 -5.75 4.41 -20.62
CA LEU A 177 -6.18 4.86 -21.94
C LEU A 177 -5.70 3.91 -23.05
N ASP A 178 -6.50 3.83 -24.13
CA ASP A 178 -6.14 3.05 -25.32
C ASP A 178 -4.79 3.52 -25.91
N GLY A 179 -3.94 2.57 -26.24
CA GLY A 179 -2.62 2.83 -26.83
C GLY A 179 -1.52 3.17 -25.84
N VAL A 180 -1.80 3.30 -24.55
CA VAL A 180 -0.77 3.43 -23.51
C VAL A 180 -0.18 2.05 -23.23
N GLU A 181 1.14 1.91 -23.35
CA GLU A 181 1.87 0.69 -23.01
C GLU A 181 2.17 0.61 -21.51
N LEU A 182 2.15 -0.58 -20.93
CA LEU A 182 2.53 -0.79 -19.55
C LEU A 182 4.06 -0.76 -19.41
N SER A 183 4.53 -0.05 -18.40
CA SER A 183 5.96 0.01 -18.06
C SER A 183 6.43 -1.16 -17.22
N GLY A 184 7.72 -1.48 -17.31
CA GLY A 184 8.38 -2.55 -16.56
C GLY A 184 8.19 -3.93 -17.17
N THR A 185 8.94 -4.89 -16.65
CA THR A 185 9.02 -6.27 -17.16
C THR A 185 8.50 -7.28 -16.15
N GLY A 186 8.14 -8.47 -16.61
CA GLY A 186 7.63 -9.57 -15.77
C GLY A 186 6.13 -9.45 -15.48
N ASP A 187 5.68 -10.27 -14.55
CA ASP A 187 4.26 -10.41 -14.20
C ASP A 187 3.68 -9.12 -13.61
N LEU A 188 2.43 -8.82 -13.91
CA LEU A 188 1.75 -7.62 -13.44
C LEU A 188 1.68 -7.57 -11.91
N THR A 189 1.34 -8.67 -11.27
CA THR A 189 1.30 -8.77 -9.81
C THR A 189 2.67 -8.55 -9.18
N ALA A 190 3.75 -9.04 -9.79
CA ALA A 190 5.10 -8.75 -9.31
C ALA A 190 5.44 -7.26 -9.43
N ARG A 191 5.10 -6.61 -10.57
CA ARG A 191 5.29 -5.15 -10.76
C ARG A 191 4.53 -4.32 -9.73
N LEU A 192 3.34 -4.79 -9.34
CA LEU A 192 2.48 -4.11 -8.38
C LEU A 192 2.93 -4.32 -6.93
N TRP A 193 3.42 -5.52 -6.56
CA TRP A 193 3.50 -5.93 -5.15
C TRP A 193 4.89 -6.32 -4.66
N THR A 194 5.78 -6.81 -5.53
CA THR A 194 7.07 -7.38 -5.12
C THR A 194 8.28 -6.84 -5.87
N LYS A 195 8.06 -5.90 -6.79
CA LYS A 195 9.12 -5.12 -7.44
C LYS A 195 9.12 -3.69 -6.93
N PRO A 196 10.27 -3.00 -6.92
CA PRO A 196 10.31 -1.58 -6.61
C PRO A 196 9.57 -0.77 -7.68
N SER A 197 8.96 0.35 -7.28
CA SER A 197 8.45 1.35 -8.22
C SER A 197 8.79 2.75 -7.72
N LEU A 198 9.20 3.63 -8.62
CA LEU A 198 9.56 5.00 -8.29
C LEU A 198 8.65 5.97 -9.04
N THR A 199 8.07 6.91 -8.29
CA THR A 199 7.14 7.90 -8.81
C THR A 199 7.58 9.30 -8.42
N LEU A 200 7.53 10.23 -9.36
CA LEU A 200 7.61 11.66 -9.11
C LEU A 200 6.23 12.12 -8.57
N ILE A 201 6.15 12.49 -7.29
CA ILE A 201 4.89 12.90 -6.65
C ILE A 201 4.74 14.42 -6.47
N GLY A 202 5.79 15.18 -6.78
CA GLY A 202 5.76 16.64 -6.77
C GLY A 202 7.03 17.24 -7.36
N MET A 203 6.88 18.37 -8.05
CA MET A 203 8.02 19.13 -8.59
C MET A 203 7.73 20.62 -8.61
N ASP A 204 8.65 21.41 -8.05
CA ASP A 204 8.59 22.87 -8.06
C ASP A 204 9.10 23.41 -9.40
N VAL A 205 8.17 23.77 -10.28
CA VAL A 205 8.44 24.41 -11.57
C VAL A 205 7.59 25.66 -11.73
N THR A 206 8.05 26.58 -12.58
CA THR A 206 7.28 27.80 -12.90
C THR A 206 5.95 27.43 -13.56
N PRO A 207 4.81 27.85 -13.02
CA PRO A 207 3.50 27.68 -13.67
C PRO A 207 3.48 28.29 -15.06
N LEU A 208 2.69 27.70 -15.98
CA LEU A 208 2.65 28.14 -17.40
C LEU A 208 2.27 29.61 -17.56
N GLU A 209 1.36 30.13 -16.73
CA GLU A 209 0.93 31.54 -16.74
C GLU A 209 2.02 32.53 -16.32
N LEU A 210 3.06 32.04 -15.66
CA LEU A 210 4.24 32.82 -15.24
C LEU A 210 5.48 32.48 -16.07
N ALA A 211 5.34 31.60 -17.09
CA ALA A 211 6.46 31.16 -17.92
C ALA A 211 7.05 32.29 -18.72
N GLY A 212 8.36 32.39 -18.77
CA GLY A 212 9.14 33.36 -19.52
C GLY A 212 10.42 32.74 -20.08
N ASN A 213 11.15 33.51 -20.88
CA ASN A 213 12.42 33.09 -21.49
C ASN A 213 13.54 33.07 -20.45
N VAL A 214 13.41 32.24 -19.40
CA VAL A 214 14.30 32.18 -18.24
C VAL A 214 14.87 30.78 -18.07
N LEU A 215 16.17 30.68 -17.79
CA LEU A 215 16.83 29.50 -17.25
C LEU A 215 16.68 29.53 -15.72
N THR A 216 15.93 28.59 -15.16
CA THR A 216 15.70 28.50 -13.72
C THR A 216 16.95 27.99 -13.00
N PRO A 217 17.39 28.66 -11.90
CA PRO A 217 18.65 28.30 -11.23
C PRO A 217 18.57 27.01 -10.42
N SER A 218 17.40 26.69 -9.87
CA SER A 218 17.19 25.50 -9.04
C SER A 218 15.82 24.87 -9.30
N CYS A 219 15.72 23.56 -9.02
CA CYS A 219 14.48 22.79 -9.07
C CYS A 219 14.45 21.81 -7.88
N THR A 220 13.29 21.65 -7.27
CA THR A 220 13.07 20.66 -6.21
C THR A 220 12.02 19.69 -6.67
N ALA A 221 12.24 18.40 -6.45
CA ALA A 221 11.30 17.33 -6.74
C ALA A 221 11.13 16.41 -5.53
N ARG A 222 9.96 15.83 -5.35
CA ARG A 222 9.70 14.77 -4.36
C ARG A 222 9.52 13.45 -5.08
N LEU A 223 10.35 12.49 -4.70
CA LEU A 223 10.31 11.12 -5.21
C LEU A 223 9.75 10.19 -4.14
N SER A 224 8.85 9.30 -4.56
CA SER A 224 8.33 8.19 -3.76
C SER A 224 8.79 6.88 -4.37
N LEU A 225 9.63 6.16 -3.64
CA LEU A 225 10.10 4.83 -3.99
C LEU A 225 9.33 3.81 -3.15
N ARG A 226 8.54 2.96 -3.80
CA ARG A 226 7.97 1.77 -3.17
C ARG A 226 9.00 0.67 -3.19
N ILE A 227 9.19 0.00 -2.06
CA ILE A 227 10.20 -1.05 -1.87
C ILE A 227 9.55 -2.41 -1.64
N ALA A 228 10.16 -3.45 -2.19
CA ALA A 228 9.65 -4.82 -2.10
C ALA A 228 9.74 -5.40 -0.68
N PRO A 229 8.93 -6.41 -0.32
CA PRO A 229 9.12 -7.21 0.90
C PRO A 229 10.55 -7.75 1.03
N GLY A 230 11.12 -7.62 2.23
CA GLY A 230 12.50 -8.01 2.52
C GLY A 230 13.55 -6.93 2.23
N GLN A 231 13.15 -5.76 1.74
CA GLN A 231 14.03 -4.60 1.55
C GLN A 231 14.06 -3.76 2.85
N ASP A 232 15.25 -3.50 3.36
CA ASP A 232 15.45 -2.53 4.43
C ASP A 232 15.26 -1.10 3.90
N PRO A 233 14.41 -0.26 4.53
CA PRO A 233 14.12 1.10 4.05
C PRO A 233 15.33 2.03 4.07
N ALA A 234 16.22 1.91 5.07
CA ALA A 234 17.41 2.75 5.14
C ALA A 234 18.39 2.40 4.01
N ALA A 235 18.62 1.10 3.78
CA ALA A 235 19.45 0.65 2.65
C ALA A 235 18.85 1.05 1.29
N ALA A 236 17.52 1.04 1.15
CA ALA A 236 16.86 1.51 -0.07
C ALA A 236 17.03 3.02 -0.28
N GLN A 237 16.93 3.82 0.80
CA GLN A 237 17.18 5.25 0.73
C GLN A 237 18.63 5.54 0.35
N GLU A 238 19.60 4.85 0.96
CA GLU A 238 21.02 4.99 0.61
C GLU A 238 21.27 4.63 -0.86
N ALA A 239 20.69 3.55 -1.36
CA ALA A 239 20.78 3.14 -2.76
C ALA A 239 20.23 4.21 -3.71
N LEU A 240 19.06 4.79 -3.39
CA LEU A 240 18.44 5.87 -4.17
C LEU A 240 19.32 7.11 -4.16
N VAL A 241 19.83 7.54 -3.01
CA VAL A 241 20.74 8.70 -2.89
C VAL A 241 22.01 8.48 -3.71
N ALA A 242 22.65 7.32 -3.59
CA ALA A 242 23.86 6.98 -4.35
C ALA A 242 23.59 6.96 -5.87
N HIS A 243 22.42 6.47 -6.29
CA HIS A 243 22.02 6.53 -7.70
C HIS A 243 21.90 7.98 -8.19
N LEU A 244 21.17 8.81 -7.44
CA LEU A 244 20.98 10.22 -7.79
C LEU A 244 22.31 10.98 -7.85
N GLU A 245 23.21 10.81 -6.87
CA GLU A 245 24.53 11.43 -6.86
C GLU A 245 25.39 11.03 -8.07
N LYS A 246 25.34 9.75 -8.43
CA LYS A 246 26.09 9.22 -9.60
C LYS A 246 25.58 9.78 -10.92
N HIS A 247 24.31 10.12 -11.03
CA HIS A 247 23.67 10.51 -12.29
C HIS A 247 23.34 12.01 -12.38
N VAL A 248 23.91 12.84 -11.48
CA VAL A 248 23.72 14.29 -11.53
C VAL A 248 24.14 14.83 -12.90
N PRO A 249 23.23 15.47 -13.66
CA PRO A 249 23.56 15.99 -14.96
C PRO A 249 24.53 17.17 -14.87
N PHE A 250 25.60 17.14 -15.71
CA PHE A 250 26.56 18.23 -15.90
C PHE A 250 27.16 18.82 -14.62
N GLY A 251 27.30 18.02 -13.56
CA GLY A 251 27.93 18.43 -12.31
C GLY A 251 27.11 19.45 -11.50
N GLY A 252 25.80 19.46 -11.62
CA GLY A 252 24.93 20.28 -10.78
C GLY A 252 25.12 19.99 -9.30
N ARG A 253 24.72 20.90 -8.43
CA ARG A 253 24.78 20.69 -6.98
C ARG A 253 23.50 20.00 -6.53
N LEU A 254 23.64 18.75 -6.08
CA LEU A 254 22.56 17.93 -5.56
C LEU A 254 22.46 18.06 -4.03
N THR A 255 21.22 18.16 -3.51
CA THR A 255 20.90 18.00 -2.09
C THR A 255 19.71 17.06 -2.00
N VAL A 256 19.86 15.97 -1.24
CA VAL A 256 18.77 15.00 -0.98
C VAL A 256 18.42 15.04 0.50
N THR A 257 17.13 15.16 0.80
CA THR A 257 16.61 15.17 2.16
C THR A 257 15.58 14.06 2.32
N GLY A 258 15.82 13.12 3.24
CA GLY A 258 14.85 12.07 3.59
C GLY A 258 13.57 12.67 4.17
N ARG A 259 12.41 12.09 3.85
CA ARG A 259 11.10 12.50 4.34
C ARG A 259 10.42 11.39 5.11
N GLU A 260 10.19 10.27 4.49
CA GLU A 260 9.47 9.14 5.03
C GLU A 260 10.25 7.86 4.70
N ALA A 261 10.26 6.92 5.64
CA ALA A 261 10.80 5.59 5.43
C ALA A 261 9.97 4.60 6.26
N GLY A 262 9.19 3.77 5.57
CA GLY A 262 8.34 2.75 6.16
C GLY A 262 8.71 1.37 5.62
N PRO A 263 8.81 0.34 6.49
CA PRO A 263 9.18 -1.01 6.06
C PRO A 263 8.06 -1.67 5.26
N ALA A 264 8.44 -2.66 4.46
CA ALA A 264 7.53 -3.57 3.78
C ALA A 264 7.08 -4.67 4.75
N PHE A 265 5.90 -5.25 4.48
CA PHE A 265 5.41 -6.43 5.19
C PHE A 265 5.57 -7.67 4.32
N ASP A 266 6.13 -8.73 4.89
CA ASP A 266 6.21 -10.07 4.31
C ASP A 266 5.47 -11.05 5.23
N GLY A 267 4.29 -11.48 4.81
CA GLY A 267 3.42 -12.46 5.46
C GLY A 267 3.33 -13.76 4.66
N SER A 268 4.27 -14.02 3.75
CA SER A 268 4.26 -15.18 2.87
C SER A 268 4.61 -16.50 3.57
N GLU A 269 5.11 -16.45 4.81
CA GLU A 269 5.39 -17.65 5.60
C GLU A 269 4.09 -18.42 5.91
N VAL A 270 4.06 -19.70 5.56
CA VAL A 270 2.94 -20.58 5.89
C VAL A 270 2.99 -20.93 7.38
N THR A 271 1.97 -20.52 8.10
CA THR A 271 1.83 -20.72 9.54
C THR A 271 0.49 -21.35 9.87
N PRO A 272 0.31 -21.97 11.06
CA PRO A 272 -1.00 -22.48 11.46
C PRO A 272 -2.12 -21.43 11.40
N ALA A 273 -1.81 -20.16 11.66
CA ALA A 273 -2.80 -19.09 11.57
C ALA A 273 -3.13 -18.74 10.12
N SER A 274 -2.14 -18.66 9.21
CA SER A 274 -2.41 -18.41 7.78
C SER A 274 -3.18 -19.56 7.14
N GLU A 275 -2.87 -20.83 7.48
CA GLU A 275 -3.66 -21.99 7.03
C GLU A 275 -5.11 -21.94 7.54
N ALA A 276 -5.31 -21.54 8.80
CA ALA A 276 -6.64 -21.38 9.37
C ALA A 276 -7.41 -20.23 8.67
N ALA A 277 -6.73 -19.12 8.35
CA ALA A 277 -7.32 -18.01 7.62
C ALA A 277 -7.73 -18.40 6.19
N HIS A 278 -6.86 -19.08 5.44
CA HIS A 278 -7.19 -19.60 4.12
C HIS A 278 -8.40 -20.53 4.13
N TRP A 279 -8.43 -21.44 5.11
CA TRP A 279 -9.58 -22.34 5.28
C TRP A 279 -10.87 -21.58 5.60
N ALA A 280 -10.83 -20.61 6.51
CA ALA A 280 -11.98 -19.84 6.93
C ALA A 280 -12.53 -18.98 5.77
N LEU A 281 -11.65 -18.30 5.05
CA LEU A 281 -11.97 -17.52 3.86
C LEU A 281 -12.59 -18.42 2.78
N SER A 282 -11.92 -19.52 2.44
CA SER A 282 -12.42 -20.46 1.42
C SER A 282 -13.78 -21.04 1.79
N THR A 283 -14.00 -21.34 3.06
CA THR A 283 -15.29 -21.86 3.56
C THR A 283 -16.40 -20.82 3.47
N ALA A 284 -16.13 -19.58 3.85
CA ALA A 284 -17.16 -18.52 3.85
C ALA A 284 -17.59 -18.09 2.44
N TRP A 285 -16.70 -18.22 1.45
CA TRP A 285 -17.00 -17.88 0.06
C TRP A 285 -17.40 -19.07 -0.81
N ASP A 286 -17.22 -20.30 -0.32
CA ASP A 286 -17.32 -21.53 -1.13
C ASP A 286 -16.41 -21.42 -2.39
N THR A 287 -15.26 -20.80 -2.23
CA THR A 287 -14.27 -20.50 -3.29
C THR A 287 -12.88 -20.49 -2.66
N GLU A 288 -11.90 -21.07 -3.32
CA GLU A 288 -10.52 -21.09 -2.84
C GLU A 288 -9.99 -19.66 -2.62
N ALA A 289 -9.50 -19.40 -1.41
CA ALA A 289 -8.85 -18.14 -1.09
C ALA A 289 -7.47 -18.05 -1.75
N VAL A 290 -7.10 -16.85 -2.20
CA VAL A 290 -5.81 -16.60 -2.83
C VAL A 290 -4.93 -15.69 -1.97
N ASN A 291 -3.63 -15.73 -2.18
CA ASN A 291 -2.72 -14.74 -1.63
C ASN A 291 -2.69 -13.52 -2.53
N ILE A 292 -2.70 -12.32 -1.95
CA ILE A 292 -2.49 -11.08 -2.70
C ILE A 292 -1.41 -10.21 -2.05
N GLY A 293 -0.93 -9.26 -2.81
CA GLY A 293 -0.14 -8.15 -2.30
C GLY A 293 -0.89 -6.83 -2.45
N GLN A 294 -0.40 -5.80 -1.78
CA GLN A 294 -0.82 -4.42 -2.01
C GLN A 294 0.38 -3.53 -2.33
N GLY A 295 0.16 -2.59 -3.24
CA GLY A 295 1.17 -1.60 -3.61
C GLY A 295 1.38 -0.51 -2.55
N GLY A 296 0.44 -0.33 -1.64
CA GLY A 296 0.50 0.55 -0.50
C GLY A 296 1.28 -0.03 0.67
N SER A 297 1.72 0.83 1.58
CA SER A 297 2.25 0.44 2.88
C SER A 297 1.18 0.70 3.94
N ILE A 298 1.04 -0.20 4.88
CA ILE A 298 0.27 -0.01 6.10
C ILE A 298 1.32 0.06 7.24
N PRO A 299 1.80 1.24 7.60
CA PRO A 299 2.97 1.39 8.48
C PRO A 299 2.79 0.73 9.83
N PHE A 300 1.56 0.73 10.38
CA PHE A 300 1.30 0.17 11.68
C PHE A 300 1.46 -1.36 11.74
N ILE A 301 1.34 -2.09 10.64
CA ILE A 301 1.56 -3.55 10.60
C ILE A 301 3.01 -3.89 10.94
N ALA A 302 3.96 -3.13 10.40
CA ALA A 302 5.36 -3.30 10.73
C ALA A 302 5.63 -3.03 12.22
N THR A 303 5.06 -1.95 12.77
CA THR A 303 5.16 -1.62 14.19
C THR A 303 4.53 -2.70 15.08
N LEU A 304 3.41 -3.31 14.67
CA LEU A 304 2.82 -4.47 15.36
C LEU A 304 3.78 -5.65 15.38
N LYS A 305 4.38 -5.98 14.23
CA LYS A 305 5.32 -7.12 14.11
C LYS A 305 6.60 -6.89 14.93
N GLU A 306 7.11 -5.67 14.99
CA GLU A 306 8.25 -5.31 15.84
C GLU A 306 7.90 -5.35 17.34
N THR A 307 6.72 -4.86 17.71
CA THR A 307 6.27 -4.86 19.11
C THR A 307 5.94 -6.26 19.61
N PHE A 308 5.36 -7.12 18.75
CA PHE A 308 4.91 -8.47 19.07
C PHE A 308 5.56 -9.50 18.13
N PRO A 309 6.87 -9.73 18.21
CA PRO A 309 7.60 -10.59 17.25
C PRO A 309 7.18 -12.06 17.29
N GLY A 310 6.48 -12.50 18.34
CA GLY A 310 5.92 -13.85 18.45
C GLY A 310 4.52 -13.99 17.89
N ALA A 311 3.82 -12.88 17.58
CA ALA A 311 2.48 -12.92 17.04
C ALA A 311 2.49 -13.16 15.51
N GLN A 312 1.52 -13.96 15.07
CA GLN A 312 1.25 -14.13 13.63
C GLN A 312 0.27 -13.06 13.18
N VAL A 313 0.71 -12.20 12.24
CA VAL A 313 -0.13 -11.12 11.72
C VAL A 313 -0.82 -11.61 10.44
N LEU A 314 -2.14 -11.56 10.45
CA LEU A 314 -3.03 -11.84 9.33
C LEU A 314 -3.64 -10.53 8.85
N VAL A 315 -3.59 -10.27 7.56
CA VAL A 315 -4.15 -9.05 6.97
C VAL A 315 -5.27 -9.44 6.02
N THR A 316 -6.48 -9.03 6.36
CA THR A 316 -7.72 -9.32 5.63
C THR A 316 -8.49 -8.03 5.38
N GLY A 317 -9.51 -8.08 4.54
CA GLY A 317 -10.39 -6.94 4.29
C GLY A 317 -11.48 -7.28 3.30
N ILE A 318 -12.24 -6.27 2.89
CA ILE A 318 -13.38 -6.44 2.00
C ILE A 318 -13.33 -5.54 0.77
N GLU A 319 -12.32 -4.68 0.66
CA GLU A 319 -12.18 -3.84 -0.50
C GLU A 319 -12.06 -4.69 -1.78
N ASP A 320 -12.51 -4.15 -2.88
CA ASP A 320 -12.44 -4.76 -4.20
C ASP A 320 -12.07 -3.67 -5.23
N PRO A 321 -11.78 -3.99 -6.49
CA PRO A 321 -11.38 -2.99 -7.50
C PRO A 321 -12.37 -1.82 -7.68
N ASP A 322 -13.65 -2.02 -7.34
CA ASP A 322 -14.69 -0.99 -7.44
C ASP A 322 -14.88 -0.18 -6.13
N THR A 323 -14.15 -0.50 -5.07
CA THR A 323 -14.29 0.16 -3.75
C THR A 323 -14.01 1.64 -3.81
N ARG A 324 -12.96 2.07 -4.54
CA ARG A 324 -12.50 3.46 -4.63
C ARG A 324 -12.15 4.08 -3.27
N ALA A 325 -11.46 3.33 -2.40
CA ALA A 325 -10.88 3.89 -1.18
C ALA A 325 -10.09 5.19 -1.50
N HIS A 326 -10.09 6.16 -0.59
CA HIS A 326 -9.50 7.49 -0.73
C HIS A 326 -10.04 8.36 -1.89
N SER A 327 -11.06 7.89 -2.62
CA SER A 327 -11.65 8.62 -3.74
C SER A 327 -13.11 8.98 -3.48
N GLU A 328 -13.72 9.71 -4.41
CA GLU A 328 -15.16 9.94 -4.40
C GLU A 328 -15.94 8.67 -4.80
N ASN A 329 -17.15 8.53 -4.27
CA ASN A 329 -18.00 7.36 -4.46
C ASN A 329 -17.40 6.05 -3.91
N GLU A 330 -16.66 6.14 -2.80
CA GLU A 330 -16.25 4.96 -2.04
C GLU A 330 -17.45 4.11 -1.70
N SER A 331 -17.29 2.78 -1.84
CA SER A 331 -18.35 1.84 -1.56
C SER A 331 -17.83 0.46 -1.18
N MET A 332 -18.59 -0.29 -0.39
CA MET A 332 -18.33 -1.71 -0.15
C MET A 332 -19.45 -2.58 -0.71
N HIS A 333 -19.12 -3.81 -1.08
CA HIS A 333 -20.08 -4.82 -1.50
C HIS A 333 -20.68 -5.53 -0.29
N LEU A 334 -22.00 -5.48 -0.11
CA LEU A 334 -22.68 -6.00 1.08
C LEU A 334 -22.54 -7.52 1.26
N GLY A 335 -22.53 -8.27 0.15
CA GLY A 335 -22.31 -9.72 0.21
C GLY A 335 -20.90 -10.09 0.64
N GLU A 336 -19.89 -9.26 0.34
CA GLU A 336 -18.52 -9.47 0.82
C GLU A 336 -18.43 -9.21 2.33
N LEU A 337 -19.12 -8.16 2.84
CA LEU A 337 -19.19 -7.91 4.28
C LEU A 337 -19.81 -9.08 5.03
N GLU A 338 -20.90 -9.65 4.53
CA GLU A 338 -21.54 -10.81 5.18
C GLU A 338 -20.58 -12.00 5.26
N ARG A 339 -19.82 -12.26 4.20
CA ARG A 339 -18.87 -13.36 4.12
C ARG A 339 -17.64 -13.17 5.00
N ILE A 340 -17.04 -11.98 5.03
CA ILE A 340 -15.85 -11.73 5.85
C ILE A 340 -16.17 -11.85 7.34
N VAL A 341 -17.36 -11.43 7.77
CA VAL A 341 -17.84 -11.62 9.15
C VAL A 341 -17.91 -13.11 9.52
N VAL A 342 -18.41 -13.94 8.59
CA VAL A 342 -18.47 -15.40 8.80
C VAL A 342 -17.04 -15.99 8.79
N ALA A 343 -16.19 -15.56 7.88
CA ALA A 343 -14.81 -16.03 7.81
C ALA A 343 -14.03 -15.73 9.10
N GLU A 344 -14.15 -14.54 9.65
CA GLU A 344 -13.49 -14.20 10.92
C GLU A 344 -14.05 -15.02 12.10
N ALA A 345 -15.34 -15.24 12.16
CA ALA A 345 -15.92 -16.13 13.17
C ALA A 345 -15.39 -17.56 13.05
N LEU A 346 -15.30 -18.10 11.83
CA LEU A 346 -14.73 -19.42 11.56
C LEU A 346 -13.23 -19.47 11.92
N LEU A 347 -12.46 -18.45 11.58
CA LEU A 347 -11.06 -18.31 11.92
C LEU A 347 -10.84 -18.39 13.44
N LEU A 348 -11.55 -17.59 14.20
CA LEU A 348 -11.45 -17.58 15.67
C LEU A 348 -11.87 -18.94 16.28
N ALA A 349 -12.94 -19.55 15.77
CA ALA A 349 -13.37 -20.88 16.22
C ALA A 349 -12.32 -21.97 15.91
N ARG A 350 -11.64 -21.89 14.76
CA ARG A 350 -10.60 -22.84 14.37
C ARG A 350 -9.32 -22.64 15.19
N LEU A 351 -8.85 -21.41 15.35
CA LEU A 351 -7.66 -21.07 16.14
C LEU A 351 -7.81 -21.48 17.62
N SER A 352 -9.01 -21.40 18.15
CA SER A 352 -9.31 -21.83 19.53
C SER A 352 -9.47 -23.35 19.70
N GLY A 353 -9.53 -24.11 18.60
CA GLY A 353 -9.82 -25.56 18.62
C GLY A 353 -11.31 -25.88 18.89
N ALA A 354 -12.22 -24.91 18.89
CA ALA A 354 -13.64 -25.15 19.06
C ALA A 354 -14.27 -25.92 17.89
N ILE A 355 -13.67 -25.81 16.71
CA ILE A 355 -13.97 -26.64 15.54
C ILE A 355 -12.69 -27.36 15.10
N GLY A 356 -12.85 -28.63 14.68
CA GLY A 356 -11.72 -29.49 14.32
C GLY A 356 -10.95 -28.99 13.09
N SER A 357 -9.70 -29.44 12.99
CA SER A 357 -8.83 -29.19 11.81
C SER A 357 -9.29 -29.94 10.56
#